data_3471ac38d37ce579002bcc9ae59632a1
#
_entry.id   3471ac38d37ce579002bcc9ae59632a1
#
_cell.length_a   1.000
_cell.length_b   1.000
_cell.length_c   1.000
_cell.angle_alpha   90.00
_cell.angle_beta   90.00
_cell.angle_gamma   90.00
#
_symmetry.space_group_name_H-M   'P 1'
#
loop_
_entity.id
_entity.type
_entity.pdbx_description
1 polymer ?
#
loop_
_entity_poly.entity_id
_entity_poly.type
_entity_poly.pdbx_seq_one_letter_code
_entity_poly.pdbx_strand_id
1 'polypeptide(L)'
;GFVFQDYALFPNMTVRQNLEFALPNKKEIQRVDEILEIMEIENLSNMKPIHLSGGQKQRVAVARTLMTNPKILLLDEPLSALDSAMRLKLQDELSSIHTKFGITSLLVSHDISEVFRLSNRVFKIALGQITDDGNPSEVFANQNISGKFKIVGEVLSIKKSDILYIVEVLAHNEIIKVTAMKHEIENLNIGDKLLLSSKAFNPILTKM
;
A
#
# COMPACT_ATOMS: atom_id res chain seq x y z
N GLY A 1 9.08 -2.43 18.92
CA GLY A 1 8.64 -1.09 18.60
C GLY A 1 7.25 -1.12 17.97
N PHE A 2 6.47 -0.11 18.20
CA PHE A 2 5.10 0.00 17.65
C PHE A 2 4.91 1.37 17.00
N VAL A 3 4.40 1.39 15.77
CA VAL A 3 3.96 2.59 15.05
C VAL A 3 2.46 2.53 14.90
N PHE A 4 1.76 3.47 15.55
CA PHE A 4 0.30 3.57 15.54
C PHE A 4 -0.19 4.27 14.27
N GLN A 5 -1.43 4.01 13.88
CA GLN A 5 -2.11 4.64 12.75
C GLN A 5 -2.19 6.18 12.89
N ASP A 6 -2.37 6.70 14.10
CA ASP A 6 -2.40 8.13 14.42
C ASP A 6 -1.03 8.73 14.72
N TYR A 7 0.05 7.93 14.49
CA TYR A 7 1.46 8.27 14.75
C TYR A 7 1.81 8.47 16.23
N ALA A 8 0.87 8.75 17.11
CA ALA A 8 1.01 8.96 18.55
C ALA A 8 2.22 9.85 18.93
N LEU A 9 2.49 10.92 18.15
CA LEU A 9 3.57 11.87 18.44
C LEU A 9 3.20 12.78 19.60
N PHE A 10 4.19 13.16 20.41
CA PHE A 10 4.02 14.13 21.49
C PHE A 10 3.86 15.54 20.88
N PRO A 11 2.66 16.15 20.93
CA PRO A 11 2.36 17.38 20.18
C PRO A 11 3.11 18.60 20.68
N ASN A 12 3.51 18.61 21.96
CA ASN A 12 4.20 19.71 22.61
C ASN A 12 5.73 19.65 22.45
N MET A 13 6.26 18.52 21.96
CA MET A 13 7.68 18.29 21.72
C MET A 13 8.03 18.53 20.25
N THR A 14 9.26 19.02 19.99
CA THR A 14 9.80 19.04 18.63
C THR A 14 10.07 17.64 18.11
N VAL A 15 10.37 17.49 16.82
CA VAL A 15 10.81 16.21 16.22
C VAL A 15 12.00 15.65 17.01
N ARG A 16 13.05 16.44 17.21
CA ARG A 16 14.22 16.04 18.01
C ARG A 16 13.82 15.55 19.40
N GLN A 17 13.01 16.31 20.11
CA GLN A 17 12.56 15.94 21.45
C GLN A 17 11.71 14.67 21.49
N ASN A 18 10.89 14.42 20.45
CA ASN A 18 10.16 13.15 20.30
C ASN A 18 11.13 11.95 20.20
N LEU A 19 12.24 12.09 19.48
CA LEU A 19 13.26 11.04 19.37
C LEU A 19 14.06 10.89 20.68
N GLU A 20 14.50 12.00 21.26
CA GLU A 20 15.24 12.01 22.53
C GLU A 20 14.46 11.37 23.68
N PHE A 21 13.13 11.56 23.69
CA PHE A 21 12.24 10.94 24.69
C PHE A 21 12.28 9.40 24.62
N ALA A 22 12.44 8.84 23.43
CA ALA A 22 12.48 7.40 23.22
C ALA A 22 13.85 6.76 23.43
N LEU A 23 14.91 7.54 23.69
CA LEU A 23 16.24 7.01 23.98
C LEU A 23 16.26 6.19 25.27
N PRO A 24 16.68 4.91 25.20
CA PRO A 24 16.85 4.09 26.42
C PRO A 24 17.94 4.64 27.34
N ASN A 25 18.97 5.27 26.76
CA ASN A 25 20.12 5.83 27.47
C ASN A 25 20.45 7.22 26.92
N LYS A 26 20.35 8.25 27.75
CA LYS A 26 20.66 9.63 27.39
C LYS A 26 22.11 9.86 26.93
N LYS A 27 23.04 8.96 27.25
CA LYS A 27 24.41 9.03 26.74
C LYS A 27 24.52 8.78 25.23
N GLU A 28 23.49 8.17 24.63
CA GLU A 28 23.44 7.86 23.20
C GLU A 28 22.78 8.98 22.38
N ILE A 29 22.90 10.24 22.83
CA ILE A 29 22.26 11.40 22.17
C ILE A 29 22.66 11.56 20.69
N GLN A 30 23.89 11.17 20.32
CA GLN A 30 24.40 11.20 18.95
C GLN A 30 23.54 10.34 17.99
N ARG A 31 22.94 9.27 18.51
CA ARG A 31 22.03 8.43 17.73
C ARG A 31 20.81 9.18 17.21
N VAL A 32 20.41 10.27 17.85
CA VAL A 32 19.29 11.10 17.36
C VAL A 32 19.64 11.71 16.02
N ASP A 33 20.87 12.26 15.88
CA ASP A 33 21.32 12.86 14.63
C ASP A 33 21.45 11.81 13.52
N GLU A 34 21.99 10.63 13.84
CA GLU A 34 22.08 9.51 12.90
C GLU A 34 20.70 9.07 12.38
N ILE A 35 19.70 8.96 13.26
CA ILE A 35 18.34 8.54 12.86
C ILE A 35 17.63 9.67 12.10
N LEU A 36 17.83 10.95 12.47
CA LEU A 36 17.31 12.08 11.71
C LEU A 36 17.83 12.07 10.27
N GLU A 37 19.12 11.84 10.08
CA GLU A 37 19.76 11.72 8.77
C GLU A 37 19.24 10.52 7.97
N ILE A 38 19.20 9.33 8.59
CA ILE A 38 18.69 8.11 7.94
C ILE A 38 17.26 8.26 7.44
N MET A 39 16.43 9.00 8.20
CA MET A 39 15.03 9.23 7.89
C MET A 39 14.79 10.48 7.04
N GLU A 40 15.86 11.21 6.64
CA GLU A 40 15.79 12.45 5.86
C GLU A 40 14.88 13.52 6.49
N ILE A 41 14.95 13.69 7.82
CA ILE A 41 14.13 14.64 8.58
C ILE A 41 14.95 15.62 9.45
N GLU A 42 16.24 15.81 9.16
CA GLU A 42 17.12 16.74 9.91
C GLU A 42 16.56 18.17 9.87
N ASN A 43 16.11 18.60 8.71
CA ASN A 43 15.52 19.92 8.49
C ASN A 43 14.22 20.15 9.27
N LEU A 44 13.59 19.08 9.77
CA LEU A 44 12.36 19.12 10.57
C LEU A 44 12.64 19.05 12.07
N SER A 45 13.90 18.87 12.50
CA SER A 45 14.30 18.54 13.88
C SER A 45 13.73 19.49 14.93
N ASN A 46 13.61 20.78 14.61
CA ASN A 46 13.10 21.83 15.51
C ASN A 46 11.59 22.09 15.34
N MET A 47 10.91 21.42 14.39
CA MET A 47 9.48 21.59 14.16
C MET A 47 8.65 20.75 15.15
N LYS A 48 7.45 21.22 15.45
CA LYS A 48 6.46 20.45 16.21
C LYS A 48 5.55 19.63 15.27
N PRO A 49 4.97 18.52 15.74
CA PRO A 49 4.11 17.66 14.91
C PRO A 49 2.96 18.37 14.22
N ILE A 50 2.43 19.44 14.82
CA ILE A 50 1.32 20.21 14.23
C ILE A 50 1.68 20.85 12.87
N HIS A 51 2.95 21.12 12.64
CA HIS A 51 3.46 21.74 11.41
C HIS A 51 3.93 20.73 10.37
N LEU A 52 3.79 19.42 10.63
CA LEU A 52 4.25 18.35 9.76
C LEU A 52 3.11 17.82 8.89
N SER A 53 3.43 17.45 7.64
CA SER A 53 2.54 16.67 6.78
C SER A 53 2.34 15.25 7.35
N GLY A 54 1.34 14.51 6.85
CA GLY A 54 1.09 13.13 7.26
C GLY A 54 2.32 12.22 7.07
N GLY A 55 2.97 12.27 5.91
CA GLY A 55 4.19 11.49 5.66
C GLY A 55 5.37 11.90 6.54
N GLN A 56 5.54 13.20 6.84
CA GLN A 56 6.56 13.66 7.77
C GLN A 56 6.29 13.16 9.20
N LYS A 57 5.04 13.22 9.67
CA LYS A 57 4.65 12.64 10.97
C LYS A 57 4.96 11.16 11.05
N GLN A 58 4.68 10.42 9.98
CA GLN A 58 4.97 9.00 9.91
C GLN A 58 6.48 8.72 10.02
N ARG A 59 7.33 9.42 9.24
CA ARG A 59 8.79 9.29 9.36
C ARG A 59 9.27 9.54 10.77
N VAL A 60 8.75 10.58 11.43
CA VAL A 60 9.08 10.89 12.83
C VAL A 60 8.63 9.77 13.78
N ALA A 61 7.46 9.17 13.55
CA ALA A 61 6.97 8.05 14.37
C ALA A 61 7.83 6.80 14.21
N VAL A 62 8.21 6.46 12.97
CA VAL A 62 9.16 5.37 12.70
C VAL A 62 10.52 5.67 13.32
N ALA A 63 11.07 6.88 13.09
CA ALA A 63 12.34 7.34 13.67
C ALA A 63 12.34 7.19 15.19
N ARG A 64 11.30 7.69 15.86
CA ARG A 64 11.13 7.56 17.31
C ARG A 64 11.14 6.09 17.77
N THR A 65 10.47 5.23 17.01
CA THR A 65 10.43 3.80 17.34
C THR A 65 11.80 3.14 17.18
N LEU A 66 12.57 3.52 16.16
CA LEU A 66 13.93 3.03 15.93
C LEU A 66 14.92 3.44 17.03
N MET A 67 14.65 4.55 17.73
CA MET A 67 15.47 4.97 18.88
C MET A 67 15.56 3.91 19.99
N THR A 68 14.51 3.08 20.14
CA THR A 68 14.46 2.00 21.14
C THR A 68 15.24 0.75 20.75
N ASN A 69 15.88 0.74 19.58
CA ASN A 69 16.60 -0.42 19.02
C ASN A 69 15.75 -1.70 18.99
N PRO A 70 14.56 -1.68 18.37
CA PRO A 70 13.61 -2.79 18.45
C PRO A 70 14.10 -3.98 17.62
N LYS A 71 13.89 -5.21 18.13
CA LYS A 71 14.07 -6.44 17.34
C LYS A 71 12.87 -6.70 16.44
N ILE A 72 11.69 -6.22 16.84
CA ILE A 72 10.43 -6.37 16.11
C ILE A 72 9.79 -5.00 15.96
N LEU A 73 9.37 -4.65 14.75
CA LEU A 73 8.65 -3.43 14.40
C LEU A 73 7.22 -3.78 14.01
N LEU A 74 6.26 -3.30 14.78
CA LEU A 74 4.83 -3.44 14.51
C LEU A 74 4.33 -2.16 13.83
N LEU A 75 3.70 -2.31 12.68
CA LEU A 75 3.19 -1.22 11.83
C LEU A 75 1.69 -1.43 11.62
N ASP A 76 0.87 -0.59 12.21
CA ASP A 76 -0.59 -0.68 12.13
C ASP A 76 -1.11 0.35 11.12
N GLU A 77 -1.49 -0.13 9.92
CA GLU A 77 -1.94 0.67 8.78
C GLU A 77 -1.09 1.94 8.51
N PRO A 78 0.24 1.82 8.46
CA PRO A 78 1.12 2.98 8.49
C PRO A 78 0.98 3.89 7.27
N LEU A 79 0.44 3.43 6.15
CA LEU A 79 0.37 4.17 4.88
C LEU A 79 -1.06 4.56 4.49
N SER A 80 -2.07 4.28 5.32
CA SER A 80 -3.48 4.44 4.99
C SER A 80 -3.91 5.90 4.74
N ALA A 81 -3.26 6.86 5.40
CA ALA A 81 -3.61 8.29 5.31
C ALA A 81 -2.84 9.07 4.22
N LEU A 82 -2.11 8.37 3.32
CA LEU A 82 -1.20 8.99 2.36
C LEU A 82 -1.74 8.91 0.93
N ASP A 83 -1.39 9.94 0.13
CA ASP A 83 -1.58 9.88 -1.32
C ASP A 83 -0.65 8.83 -1.97
N SER A 84 -0.93 8.46 -3.22
CA SER A 84 -0.23 7.39 -3.92
C SER A 84 1.28 7.62 -4.09
N ALA A 85 1.70 8.86 -4.36
CA ALA A 85 3.11 9.20 -4.58
C ALA A 85 3.90 9.12 -3.27
N MET A 86 3.35 9.68 -2.18
CA MET A 86 3.94 9.63 -0.85
C MET A 86 3.99 8.20 -0.31
N ARG A 87 2.95 7.41 -0.57
CA ARG A 87 2.87 5.99 -0.18
C ARG A 87 4.01 5.17 -0.79
N LEU A 88 4.25 5.30 -2.10
CA LEU A 88 5.36 4.60 -2.78
C LEU A 88 6.71 4.95 -2.18
N LYS A 89 6.96 6.24 -1.94
CA LYS A 89 8.22 6.69 -1.33
C LYS A 89 8.43 6.08 0.05
N LEU A 90 7.40 6.07 0.90
CA LEU A 90 7.49 5.50 2.25
C LEU A 90 7.58 3.98 2.26
N GLN A 91 7.01 3.28 1.27
CA GLN A 91 7.23 1.84 1.10
C GLN A 91 8.71 1.54 0.85
N ASP A 92 9.37 2.31 -0.03
CA ASP A 92 10.81 2.17 -0.29
C ASP A 92 11.65 2.43 0.97
N GLU A 93 11.27 3.45 1.74
CA GLU A 93 11.94 3.77 3.00
C GLU A 93 11.78 2.65 4.04
N LEU A 94 10.56 2.12 4.23
CA LEU A 94 10.32 1.00 5.15
C LEU A 94 11.10 -0.26 4.73
N SER A 95 11.15 -0.58 3.44
CA SER A 95 11.96 -1.67 2.92
C SER A 95 13.46 -1.47 3.19
N SER A 96 13.94 -0.24 3.00
CA SER A 96 15.33 0.14 3.28
C SER A 96 15.67 0.02 4.76
N ILE A 97 14.78 0.47 5.65
CA ILE A 97 14.93 0.34 7.11
C ILE A 97 15.01 -1.12 7.52
N HIS A 98 14.10 -1.96 7.02
CA HIS A 98 14.08 -3.39 7.28
C HIS A 98 15.44 -4.03 6.93
N THR A 99 15.96 -3.72 5.75
CA THR A 99 17.26 -4.25 5.27
C THR A 99 18.43 -3.69 6.07
N LYS A 100 18.45 -2.38 6.33
CA LYS A 100 19.56 -1.69 6.99
C LYS A 100 19.72 -2.08 8.46
N PHE A 101 18.59 -2.26 9.17
CA PHE A 101 18.60 -2.57 10.60
C PHE A 101 18.39 -4.05 10.91
N GLY A 102 18.09 -4.91 9.91
CA GLY A 102 17.84 -6.34 10.14
C GLY A 102 16.64 -6.60 11.05
N ILE A 103 15.64 -5.72 11.05
CA ILE A 103 14.48 -5.76 11.94
C ILE A 103 13.40 -6.68 11.37
N THR A 104 12.83 -7.56 12.17
CA THR A 104 11.59 -8.26 11.78
C THR A 104 10.43 -7.28 11.86
N SER A 105 9.72 -7.07 10.72
CA SER A 105 8.57 -6.18 10.67
C SER A 105 7.27 -6.97 10.57
N LEU A 106 6.25 -6.58 11.34
CA LEU A 106 4.88 -7.06 11.20
C LEU A 106 4.01 -5.88 10.77
N LEU A 107 3.49 -5.97 9.55
CA LEU A 107 2.65 -4.94 8.93
C LEU A 107 1.19 -5.40 8.93
N VAL A 108 0.30 -4.58 9.46
CA VAL A 108 -1.14 -4.70 9.23
C VAL A 108 -1.52 -3.76 8.09
N SER A 109 -2.09 -4.29 7.03
CA SER A 109 -2.56 -3.52 5.87
C SER A 109 -3.76 -4.19 5.22
N HIS A 110 -4.65 -3.39 4.66
CA HIS A 110 -5.74 -3.83 3.78
C HIS A 110 -5.41 -3.60 2.29
N ASP A 111 -4.29 -2.97 1.99
CA ASP A 111 -3.82 -2.71 0.61
C ASP A 111 -2.95 -3.88 0.12
N ILE A 112 -3.46 -4.61 -0.88
CA ILE A 112 -2.76 -5.77 -1.45
C ILE A 112 -1.42 -5.37 -2.06
N SER A 113 -1.30 -4.16 -2.65
CA SER A 113 -0.05 -3.70 -3.26
C SER A 113 1.05 -3.47 -2.22
N GLU A 114 0.69 -2.97 -1.02
CA GLU A 114 1.60 -2.85 0.11
C GLU A 114 2.10 -4.22 0.56
N VAL A 115 1.17 -5.18 0.68
CA VAL A 115 1.51 -6.54 1.09
C VAL A 115 2.49 -7.18 0.11
N PHE A 116 2.25 -7.07 -1.20
CA PHE A 116 3.16 -7.62 -2.22
C PHE A 116 4.54 -6.96 -2.22
N ARG A 117 4.62 -5.67 -1.88
CA ARG A 117 5.87 -4.90 -1.92
C ARG A 117 6.70 -5.05 -0.66
N LEU A 118 6.05 -5.15 0.51
CA LEU A 118 6.71 -5.06 1.82
C LEU A 118 6.80 -6.38 2.57
N SER A 119 6.07 -7.42 2.17
CA SER A 119 6.04 -8.66 2.94
C SER A 119 6.56 -9.87 2.15
N ASN A 120 7.22 -10.77 2.85
CA ASN A 120 7.61 -12.08 2.33
C ASN A 120 6.71 -13.21 2.84
N ARG A 121 5.90 -12.96 3.88
CA ARG A 121 4.91 -13.88 4.45
C ARG A 121 3.66 -13.11 4.86
N VAL A 122 2.50 -13.70 4.63
CA VAL A 122 1.19 -13.11 4.87
C VAL A 122 0.35 -14.04 5.71
N PHE A 123 -0.32 -13.48 6.70
CA PHE A 123 -1.41 -14.11 7.44
C PHE A 123 -2.70 -13.37 7.13
N LYS A 124 -3.65 -14.03 6.49
CA LYS A 124 -4.97 -13.46 6.28
C LYS A 124 -5.85 -13.78 7.48
N ILE A 125 -6.48 -12.76 8.04
CA ILE A 125 -7.31 -12.90 9.23
C ILE A 125 -8.77 -12.58 8.87
N ALA A 126 -9.68 -13.45 9.21
CA ALA A 126 -11.12 -13.22 9.13
C ALA A 126 -11.81 -13.77 10.38
N LEU A 127 -12.75 -13.01 10.93
CA LEU A 127 -13.53 -13.39 12.14
C LEU A 127 -12.64 -13.84 13.31
N GLY A 128 -11.46 -13.20 13.49
CA GLY A 128 -10.53 -13.50 14.57
C GLY A 128 -9.71 -14.78 14.39
N GLN A 129 -9.73 -15.39 13.20
CA GLN A 129 -8.97 -16.59 12.87
C GLN A 129 -8.07 -16.37 11.67
N ILE A 130 -6.93 -17.06 11.64
CA ILE A 130 -6.06 -17.11 10.47
C ILE A 130 -6.72 -18.06 9.46
N THR A 131 -7.07 -17.53 8.29
CA THR A 131 -7.71 -18.30 7.20
C THR A 131 -6.68 -18.78 6.17
N ASP A 132 -5.62 -18.01 5.96
CA ASP A 132 -4.58 -18.33 4.99
C ASP A 132 -3.21 -17.90 5.55
N ASP A 133 -2.16 -18.67 5.20
CA ASP A 133 -0.78 -18.43 5.57
C ASP A 133 0.13 -18.86 4.41
N GLY A 134 1.03 -17.97 3.98
CA GLY A 134 1.94 -18.26 2.88
C GLY A 134 2.65 -16.99 2.39
N ASN A 135 3.32 -17.08 1.23
CA ASN A 135 3.79 -15.89 0.57
C ASN A 135 2.63 -15.10 -0.08
N PRO A 136 2.81 -13.80 -0.40
CA PRO A 136 1.73 -13.00 -0.98
C PRO A 136 1.05 -13.64 -2.19
N SER A 137 1.84 -14.21 -3.11
CA SER A 137 1.30 -14.85 -4.32
C SER A 137 0.44 -16.08 -3.99
N GLU A 138 0.84 -16.89 -3.02
CA GLU A 138 0.07 -18.07 -2.60
C GLU A 138 -1.24 -17.68 -1.93
N VAL A 139 -1.19 -16.75 -0.97
CA VAL A 139 -2.36 -16.32 -0.19
C VAL A 139 -3.39 -15.62 -1.07
N PHE A 140 -2.95 -14.80 -2.04
CA PHE A 140 -3.87 -14.07 -2.91
C PHE A 140 -4.22 -14.82 -4.20
N ALA A 141 -3.40 -15.77 -4.68
CA ALA A 141 -3.76 -16.64 -5.81
C ALA A 141 -4.93 -17.56 -5.49
N ASN A 142 -5.05 -18.00 -4.23
CA ASN A 142 -6.17 -18.86 -3.79
C ASN A 142 -7.53 -18.13 -3.74
N GLN A 143 -7.58 -16.81 -3.94
CA GLN A 143 -8.83 -16.05 -4.08
C GLN A 143 -9.44 -16.20 -5.48
N ASN A 144 -9.67 -17.44 -5.96
CA ASN A 144 -10.35 -17.68 -7.24
C ASN A 144 -9.87 -16.80 -8.41
N ILE A 145 -8.56 -16.50 -8.46
CA ILE A 145 -7.91 -16.01 -9.66
C ILE A 145 -7.70 -17.25 -10.53
N SER A 146 -8.80 -17.88 -10.94
CA SER A 146 -8.78 -18.75 -12.10
C SER A 146 -8.56 -17.85 -13.31
N GLY A 147 -7.36 -17.33 -13.52
CA GLY A 147 -6.93 -16.60 -14.72
C GLY A 147 -7.91 -15.58 -15.33
N LYS A 148 -8.92 -15.14 -14.58
CA LYS A 148 -9.99 -14.26 -15.06
C LYS A 148 -9.72 -12.85 -14.58
N PHE A 149 -9.24 -12.04 -15.48
CA PHE A 149 -9.29 -10.60 -15.32
C PHE A 149 -10.76 -10.20 -15.20
N LYS A 150 -11.14 -9.49 -14.14
CA LYS A 150 -12.51 -9.03 -13.89
C LYS A 150 -12.51 -7.54 -13.67
N ILE A 151 -13.19 -6.80 -14.54
CA ILE A 151 -13.42 -5.36 -14.38
C ILE A 151 -14.92 -5.11 -14.44
N VAL A 152 -15.43 -4.35 -13.47
CA VAL A 152 -16.78 -3.83 -13.51
C VAL A 152 -16.76 -2.50 -14.24
N GLY A 153 -17.62 -2.35 -15.24
CA GLY A 153 -17.75 -1.10 -15.99
C GLY A 153 -19.19 -0.87 -16.45
N GLU A 154 -19.41 0.29 -17.06
CA GLU A 154 -20.70 0.71 -17.62
C GLU A 154 -20.60 0.79 -19.14
N VAL A 155 -21.59 0.26 -19.85
CA VAL A 155 -21.66 0.26 -21.31
C VAL A 155 -21.89 1.68 -21.82
N LEU A 156 -20.94 2.21 -22.59
CA LEU A 156 -21.05 3.52 -23.23
C LEU A 156 -21.60 3.43 -24.66
N SER A 157 -21.20 2.40 -25.41
CA SER A 157 -21.67 2.22 -26.79
C SER A 157 -21.56 0.78 -27.25
N ILE A 158 -22.42 0.38 -28.17
CA ILE A 158 -22.41 -0.92 -28.84
C ILE A 158 -22.48 -0.64 -30.34
N LYS A 159 -21.43 -1.00 -31.09
CA LYS A 159 -21.33 -0.78 -32.53
C LYS A 159 -21.11 -2.11 -33.26
N LYS A 160 -21.87 -2.35 -34.31
CA LYS A 160 -21.65 -3.51 -35.18
C LYS A 160 -20.41 -3.28 -36.05
N SER A 161 -19.51 -4.24 -36.09
CA SER A 161 -18.32 -4.25 -36.92
C SER A 161 -18.21 -5.62 -37.60
N ASP A 162 -18.71 -5.70 -38.85
CA ASP A 162 -18.80 -6.91 -39.65
C ASP A 162 -19.57 -8.03 -38.92
N ILE A 163 -18.95 -9.14 -38.55
CA ILE A 163 -19.55 -10.28 -37.84
C ILE A 163 -19.52 -10.13 -36.31
N LEU A 164 -18.76 -9.16 -35.80
CA LEU A 164 -18.56 -8.90 -34.37
C LEU A 164 -19.19 -7.56 -33.97
N TYR A 165 -19.24 -7.33 -32.68
CA TYR A 165 -19.65 -6.06 -32.09
C TYR A 165 -18.50 -5.48 -31.27
N ILE A 166 -18.32 -4.17 -31.36
CA ILE A 166 -17.40 -3.43 -30.50
C ILE A 166 -18.23 -2.78 -29.41
N VAL A 167 -17.96 -3.16 -28.16
CA VAL A 167 -18.59 -2.59 -26.97
C VAL A 167 -17.56 -1.69 -26.28
N GLU A 168 -17.90 -0.42 -26.11
CA GLU A 168 -17.10 0.54 -25.35
C GLU A 168 -17.64 0.58 -23.91
N VAL A 169 -16.77 0.32 -22.95
CA VAL A 169 -17.11 0.20 -21.53
C VAL A 169 -16.27 1.17 -20.73
N LEU A 170 -16.91 2.00 -19.92
CA LEU A 170 -16.24 2.88 -18.96
C LEU A 170 -15.92 2.09 -17.68
N ALA A 171 -14.63 1.98 -17.37
CA ALA A 171 -14.16 1.33 -16.15
C ALA A 171 -13.00 2.14 -15.56
N HIS A 172 -13.07 2.48 -14.27
CA HIS A 172 -12.02 3.26 -13.56
C HIS A 172 -11.56 4.53 -14.29
N ASN A 173 -12.48 5.31 -14.90
CA ASN A 173 -12.20 6.49 -15.71
C ASN A 173 -11.48 6.22 -17.06
N GLU A 174 -11.43 4.97 -17.50
CA GLU A 174 -10.85 4.59 -18.79
C GLU A 174 -11.92 3.94 -19.68
N ILE A 175 -11.79 4.13 -21.00
CA ILE A 175 -12.67 3.47 -21.96
C ILE A 175 -11.98 2.22 -22.49
N ILE A 176 -12.56 1.07 -22.17
CA ILE A 176 -12.11 -0.22 -22.64
C ILE A 176 -12.95 -0.64 -23.83
N LYS A 177 -12.31 -0.99 -24.96
CA LYS A 177 -12.97 -1.55 -26.13
C LYS A 177 -12.88 -3.06 -26.11
N VAL A 178 -14.02 -3.72 -26.17
CA VAL A 178 -14.14 -5.18 -26.16
C VAL A 178 -14.87 -5.63 -27.43
N THR A 179 -14.35 -6.68 -28.06
CA THR A 179 -15.07 -7.36 -29.13
C THR A 179 -15.99 -8.43 -28.54
N ALA A 180 -17.26 -8.44 -28.99
CA ALA A 180 -18.27 -9.37 -28.52
C ALA A 180 -19.00 -10.03 -29.68
N MET A 181 -19.49 -11.24 -29.49
CA MET A 181 -20.38 -11.92 -30.43
C MET A 181 -21.84 -11.50 -30.19
N LYS A 182 -22.70 -11.70 -31.19
CA LYS A 182 -24.09 -11.29 -31.14
C LYS A 182 -24.81 -11.81 -29.88
N HIS A 183 -24.62 -13.08 -29.53
CA HIS A 183 -25.28 -13.71 -28.37
C HIS A 183 -24.83 -13.14 -27.01
N GLU A 184 -23.62 -12.50 -26.94
CA GLU A 184 -23.11 -11.89 -25.72
C GLU A 184 -23.72 -10.52 -25.47
N ILE A 185 -24.28 -9.87 -26.50
CA ILE A 185 -24.87 -8.53 -26.43
C ILE A 185 -26.39 -8.49 -26.52
N GLU A 186 -27.05 -9.62 -26.73
CA GLU A 186 -28.52 -9.67 -26.98
C GLU A 186 -29.36 -9.00 -25.88
N ASN A 187 -28.91 -9.03 -24.62
CA ASN A 187 -29.57 -8.41 -23.47
C ASN A 187 -28.82 -7.21 -22.91
N LEU A 188 -27.88 -6.64 -23.67
CA LEU A 188 -27.02 -5.58 -23.19
C LEU A 188 -27.44 -4.21 -23.76
N ASN A 189 -27.70 -3.25 -22.87
CA ASN A 189 -28.09 -1.89 -23.24
C ASN A 189 -27.01 -0.89 -22.84
N ILE A 190 -27.02 0.27 -23.48
CA ILE A 190 -26.19 1.41 -23.07
C ILE A 190 -26.61 1.84 -21.66
N GLY A 191 -25.63 2.06 -20.77
CA GLY A 191 -25.84 2.36 -19.36
C GLY A 191 -25.85 1.15 -18.44
N ASP A 192 -25.91 -0.07 -18.99
CA ASP A 192 -25.85 -1.30 -18.15
C ASP A 192 -24.49 -1.47 -17.50
N LYS A 193 -24.50 -1.91 -16.23
CA LYS A 193 -23.30 -2.35 -15.53
C LYS A 193 -23.00 -3.80 -15.88
N LEU A 194 -21.77 -4.06 -16.30
CA LEU A 194 -21.32 -5.40 -16.65
C LEU A 194 -19.97 -5.74 -16.03
N LEU A 195 -19.70 -7.04 -15.97
CA LEU A 195 -18.42 -7.58 -15.56
C LEU A 195 -17.65 -8.06 -16.80
N LEU A 196 -16.57 -7.35 -17.13
CA LEU A 196 -15.59 -7.83 -18.12
C LEU A 196 -14.73 -8.92 -17.50
N SER A 197 -14.65 -10.09 -18.14
CA SER A 197 -13.78 -11.17 -17.69
C SER A 197 -13.10 -11.86 -18.87
N SER A 198 -11.84 -12.26 -18.70
CA SER A 198 -11.09 -13.05 -19.69
C SER A 198 -10.75 -14.43 -19.15
N LYS A 199 -10.91 -15.48 -19.98
CA LYS A 199 -10.60 -16.88 -19.61
C LYS A 199 -9.14 -17.27 -19.80
N ALA A 200 -8.44 -16.63 -20.69
CA ALA A 200 -7.02 -16.86 -20.96
C ALA A 200 -6.33 -15.51 -21.08
N PHE A 201 -5.26 -15.35 -20.38
CA PHE A 201 -4.56 -14.09 -20.34
C PHE A 201 -3.07 -14.30 -20.61
N ASN A 202 -2.58 -13.71 -21.66
CA ASN A 202 -1.16 -13.58 -21.94
C ASN A 202 -0.84 -12.08 -21.91
N PRO A 203 -0.64 -11.49 -20.71
CA PRO A 203 -0.42 -10.06 -20.59
C PRO A 203 0.90 -9.69 -21.27
N ILE A 204 0.87 -8.67 -22.11
CA ILE A 204 2.08 -8.01 -22.59
C ILE A 204 2.39 -6.91 -21.58
N LEU A 205 3.53 -7.04 -20.92
CA LEU A 205 4.04 -6.03 -20.00
C LEU A 205 4.92 -5.07 -20.78
N THR A 206 4.50 -3.80 -20.88
CA THR A 206 5.30 -2.72 -21.46
C THR A 206 5.71 -1.75 -20.36
N LYS A 207 7.01 -1.57 -20.18
CA LYS A 207 7.53 -0.53 -19.27
C LYS A 207 7.31 0.83 -19.95
N MET A 208 6.61 1.74 -19.29
CA MET A 208 6.50 3.15 -19.68
C MET A 208 7.66 3.96 -19.13
#